data_647142f5f4e0f5577228bac44c1ac831
#
_entry.id   647142f5f4e0f5577228bac44c1ac831
#
_cell.length_a   1.000
_cell.length_b   1.000
_cell.length_c   1.000
_cell.angle_alpha   90.00
_cell.angle_beta   90.00
_cell.angle_gamma   90.00
#
_symmetry.space_group_name_H-M   'P 1'
#
loop_
_entity.id
_entity.type
_entity.pdbx_description
1 polymer ?
#
loop_
_entity_poly.entity_id
_entity_poly.type
_entity_poly.pdbx_seq_one_letter_code
_entity_poly.pdbx_strand_id
1 'polypeptide(L)'
;RKSDSNLAKYGRSKEKRNDAKLVVLALVTNMYGFVKSSKIFEGNMSDSKSLGLIIEDLRERTSEGINNSTVVIDAGIATEENLQMLESKGYKYVCVSRSKVKDLKVDTTFKSVRLMTKTEQQLTLERVESSTHTDYFLKVNRPGKRAKEQWMKNQFEQRFEQGLELLKSRLTKKHSIKKTEKINQSIGRL
;
A
#
# COMPACT_ATOMS: atom_id res chain seq x y z
N ARG A 1 -16.78 -29.37 4.43
CA ARG A 1 -15.63 -30.21 4.01
C ARG A 1 -14.39 -29.73 4.73
N LYS A 2 -13.78 -30.58 5.58
CA LYS A 2 -12.43 -30.31 6.11
C LYS A 2 -11.47 -30.48 4.93
N SER A 3 -10.74 -29.44 4.52
CA SER A 3 -9.67 -29.61 3.55
C SER A 3 -8.43 -30.10 4.29
N ASP A 4 -7.91 -31.24 3.89
CA ASP A 4 -6.66 -31.82 4.43
C ASP A 4 -5.41 -31.20 3.77
N SER A 5 -5.57 -30.04 3.13
CA SER A 5 -4.46 -29.34 2.48
C SER A 5 -3.50 -28.76 3.52
N ASN A 6 -2.24 -29.16 3.47
CA ASN A 6 -1.17 -28.63 4.32
C ASN A 6 -0.90 -27.14 4.08
N LEU A 7 -1.33 -26.60 2.93
CA LEU A 7 -1.19 -25.18 2.58
C LEU A 7 -2.26 -24.30 3.25
N ALA A 8 -3.40 -24.89 3.64
CA ALA A 8 -4.49 -24.13 4.26
C ALA A 8 -4.14 -23.81 5.72
N LYS A 9 -3.81 -22.56 5.98
CA LYS A 9 -3.43 -22.01 7.31
C LYS A 9 -4.32 -20.81 7.67
N TYR A 10 -4.43 -20.53 8.96
CA TYR A 10 -5.00 -19.26 9.40
C TYR A 10 -4.00 -18.15 9.10
N GLY A 11 -4.47 -17.09 8.46
CA GLY A 11 -3.65 -15.97 8.04
C GLY A 11 -4.46 -14.67 7.96
N ARG A 12 -3.83 -13.60 7.50
CA ARG A 12 -4.47 -12.29 7.38
C ARG A 12 -5.41 -12.25 6.16
N SER A 13 -6.71 -12.35 6.40
CA SER A 13 -7.72 -12.13 5.35
C SER A 13 -7.96 -10.64 5.11
N LYS A 14 -8.11 -10.22 3.85
CA LYS A 14 -8.56 -8.85 3.49
C LYS A 14 -9.96 -8.55 4.03
N GLU A 15 -10.79 -9.58 4.17
CA GLU A 15 -12.17 -9.50 4.68
C GLU A 15 -12.23 -9.58 6.22
N LYS A 16 -11.07 -9.60 6.91
CA LYS A 16 -10.95 -9.71 8.37
C LYS A 16 -11.63 -10.96 8.95
N ARG A 17 -11.71 -12.03 8.17
CA ARG A 17 -12.24 -13.32 8.62
C ARG A 17 -11.15 -14.11 9.33
N ASN A 18 -11.43 -14.54 10.56
CA ASN A 18 -10.55 -15.37 11.37
C ASN A 18 -11.10 -16.81 11.57
N ASP A 19 -12.24 -17.08 10.97
CA ASP A 19 -13.00 -18.34 11.12
C ASP A 19 -12.64 -19.40 10.06
N ALA A 20 -11.91 -19.02 9.02
CA ALA A 20 -11.55 -19.90 7.92
C ALA A 20 -10.05 -19.90 7.63
N LYS A 21 -9.53 -21.09 7.28
CA LYS A 21 -8.20 -21.24 6.72
C LYS A 21 -8.18 -20.70 5.29
N LEU A 22 -7.07 -20.12 4.88
CA LEU A 22 -6.85 -19.56 3.54
C LEU A 22 -5.55 -20.09 2.93
N VAL A 23 -5.36 -19.84 1.66
CA VAL A 23 -4.09 -19.98 0.94
C VAL A 23 -3.73 -18.64 0.31
N VAL A 24 -2.46 -18.40 0.11
CA VAL A 24 -1.99 -17.19 -0.59
C VAL A 24 -1.70 -17.58 -2.04
N LEU A 25 -2.33 -16.86 -2.98
CA LEU A 25 -2.08 -17.01 -4.40
C LEU A 25 -1.25 -15.83 -4.89
N ALA A 26 -0.06 -16.09 -5.41
CA ALA A 26 0.75 -15.13 -6.12
C ALA A 26 0.58 -15.30 -7.63
N LEU A 27 0.37 -14.19 -8.31
CA LEU A 27 0.22 -14.13 -9.76
C LEU A 27 1.26 -13.15 -10.33
N VAL A 28 1.97 -13.61 -11.36
CA VAL A 28 2.81 -12.74 -12.18
C VAL A 28 2.12 -12.53 -13.51
N THR A 29 1.88 -11.27 -13.85
CA THR A 29 1.24 -10.91 -15.12
C THR A 29 2.18 -10.07 -15.96
N ASN A 30 2.01 -10.09 -17.29
CA ASN A 30 2.65 -9.13 -18.16
C ASN A 30 1.90 -7.79 -18.18
N MET A 31 2.42 -6.82 -18.95
CA MET A 31 1.81 -5.47 -19.06
C MET A 31 0.40 -5.47 -19.67
N TYR A 32 -0.01 -6.53 -20.33
CA TYR A 32 -1.36 -6.70 -20.90
C TYR A 32 -2.33 -7.43 -19.95
N GLY A 33 -1.85 -7.86 -18.77
CA GLY A 33 -2.66 -8.57 -17.78
C GLY A 33 -2.69 -10.09 -17.93
N PHE A 34 -1.97 -10.67 -18.91
CA PHE A 34 -1.89 -12.13 -19.06
C PHE A 34 -1.00 -12.74 -17.98
N VAL A 35 -1.49 -13.81 -17.37
CA VAL A 35 -0.74 -14.55 -16.34
C VAL A 35 0.46 -15.25 -16.97
N LYS A 36 1.65 -14.97 -16.47
CA LYS A 36 2.92 -15.59 -16.87
C LYS A 36 3.35 -16.68 -15.91
N SER A 37 3.09 -16.50 -14.62
CA SER A 37 3.35 -17.51 -13.60
C SER A 37 2.35 -17.37 -12.46
N SER A 38 2.11 -18.46 -11.77
CA SER A 38 1.31 -18.51 -10.55
C SER A 38 1.94 -19.46 -9.55
N LYS A 39 1.84 -19.10 -8.26
CA LYS A 39 2.33 -19.95 -7.17
C LYS A 39 1.39 -19.86 -5.99
N ILE A 40 1.11 -20.99 -5.37
CA ILE A 40 0.27 -21.07 -4.17
C ILE A 40 1.17 -21.28 -2.96
N PHE A 41 0.97 -20.48 -1.94
CA PHE A 41 1.69 -20.54 -0.68
C PHE A 41 0.77 -20.83 0.49
N GLU A 42 1.36 -21.17 1.63
CA GLU A 42 0.63 -21.32 2.87
C GLU A 42 -0.14 -20.04 3.24
N GLY A 43 -1.32 -20.19 3.81
CA GLY A 43 -2.21 -19.07 4.13
C GLY A 43 -1.66 -18.03 5.10
N ASN A 44 -0.62 -18.35 5.86
CA ASN A 44 0.10 -17.44 6.75
C ASN A 44 1.34 -16.79 6.12
N MET A 45 1.62 -17.08 4.84
CA MET A 45 2.71 -16.44 4.11
C MET A 45 2.46 -14.94 3.98
N SER A 46 3.46 -14.12 4.33
CA SER A 46 3.38 -12.68 4.10
C SER A 46 3.72 -12.32 2.65
N ASP A 47 3.06 -11.32 2.11
CA ASP A 47 3.27 -10.86 0.73
C ASP A 47 4.75 -10.51 0.46
N SER A 48 5.43 -9.88 1.43
CA SER A 48 6.85 -9.52 1.31
C SER A 48 7.78 -10.72 1.21
N LYS A 49 7.50 -11.81 1.91
CA LYS A 49 8.32 -13.03 1.88
C LYS A 49 8.12 -13.85 0.60
N SER A 50 6.97 -13.72 -0.06
CA SER A 50 6.66 -14.47 -1.28
C SER A 50 7.47 -14.01 -2.50
N LEU A 51 7.89 -12.74 -2.54
CA LEU A 51 8.56 -12.16 -3.72
C LEU A 51 9.85 -12.91 -4.10
N GLY A 52 10.73 -13.17 -3.13
CA GLY A 52 11.99 -13.89 -3.39
C GLY A 52 11.77 -15.23 -4.07
N LEU A 53 10.81 -16.00 -3.56
CA LEU A 53 10.45 -17.33 -4.10
C LEU A 53 9.84 -17.26 -5.51
N ILE A 54 9.12 -16.19 -5.82
CA ILE A 54 8.55 -15.96 -7.15
C ILE A 54 9.64 -15.58 -8.14
N ILE A 55 10.58 -14.70 -7.75
CA ILE A 55 11.68 -14.28 -8.60
C ILE A 55 12.62 -15.45 -8.92
N GLU A 56 12.86 -16.33 -7.96
CA GLU A 56 13.64 -17.56 -8.19
C GLU A 56 12.95 -18.49 -9.17
N ASP A 57 11.68 -18.77 -8.98
CA ASP A 57 10.88 -19.60 -9.89
C ASP A 57 10.82 -19.01 -11.32
N LEU A 58 10.72 -17.70 -11.45
CA LEU A 58 10.78 -17.05 -12.77
C LEU A 58 12.14 -17.20 -13.44
N ARG A 59 13.22 -17.09 -12.69
CA ARG A 59 14.60 -17.27 -13.25
C ARG A 59 14.84 -18.69 -13.71
N GLU A 60 14.40 -19.68 -12.96
CA GLU A 60 14.54 -21.09 -13.34
C GLU A 60 13.77 -21.45 -14.63
N ARG A 61 12.62 -20.80 -14.84
CA ARG A 61 11.76 -21.05 -16.00
C ARG A 61 12.15 -20.24 -17.23
N THR A 62 12.96 -19.20 -17.09
CA THR A 62 13.34 -18.34 -18.19
C THR A 62 14.79 -18.59 -18.56
N SER A 63 15.02 -19.33 -19.63
CA SER A 63 16.34 -19.71 -20.15
C SER A 63 17.13 -18.54 -20.74
N GLU A 64 16.47 -17.45 -21.10
CA GLU A 64 17.13 -16.22 -21.58
C GLU A 64 17.26 -15.23 -20.42
N GLY A 65 18.48 -14.72 -20.23
CA GLY A 65 18.81 -13.82 -19.12
C GLY A 65 17.80 -12.68 -18.95
N ILE A 66 17.17 -12.64 -17.79
CA ILE A 66 16.18 -11.64 -17.37
C ILE A 66 16.83 -10.26 -17.12
N ASN A 67 18.04 -10.07 -17.60
CA ASN A 67 18.80 -8.84 -17.46
C ASN A 67 17.98 -7.66 -18.00
N ASN A 68 17.76 -6.67 -17.15
CA ASN A 68 16.98 -5.45 -17.41
C ASN A 68 15.44 -5.56 -17.39
N SER A 69 14.84 -6.65 -16.95
CA SER A 69 13.38 -6.70 -16.77
C SER A 69 12.92 -5.79 -15.64
N THR A 70 11.79 -5.11 -15.83
CA THR A 70 11.19 -4.25 -14.82
C THR A 70 10.06 -4.96 -14.11
N VAL A 71 10.13 -5.03 -12.79
CA VAL A 71 9.09 -5.61 -11.91
C VAL A 71 8.27 -4.49 -11.30
N VAL A 72 6.96 -4.59 -11.40
CA VAL A 72 6.03 -3.66 -10.76
C VAL A 72 5.43 -4.34 -9.52
N ILE A 73 5.62 -3.75 -8.36
CA ILE A 73 5.18 -4.31 -7.08
C ILE A 73 4.40 -3.29 -6.25
N ASP A 74 3.52 -3.80 -5.40
CA ASP A 74 2.78 -2.96 -4.45
C ASP A 74 3.65 -2.55 -3.25
N ALA A 75 3.28 -1.46 -2.59
CA ALA A 75 3.94 -0.96 -1.40
C ALA A 75 4.04 -2.01 -0.27
N GLY A 76 3.08 -2.92 -0.15
CA GLY A 76 3.11 -4.02 0.81
C GLY A 76 4.28 -4.98 0.61
N ILE A 77 4.73 -5.17 -0.62
CA ILE A 77 5.83 -6.06 -1.02
C ILE A 77 7.17 -5.32 -1.06
N ALA A 78 7.17 -4.01 -1.32
CA ALA A 78 8.35 -3.17 -1.49
C ALA A 78 9.03 -2.88 -0.13
N THR A 79 9.59 -3.91 0.48
CA THR A 79 10.49 -3.76 1.64
C THR A 79 11.90 -3.47 1.16
N GLU A 80 12.72 -2.86 1.98
CA GLU A 80 14.11 -2.54 1.65
C GLU A 80 14.89 -3.80 1.21
N GLU A 81 14.72 -4.90 1.94
CA GLU A 81 15.36 -6.18 1.60
C GLU A 81 14.91 -6.70 0.22
N ASN A 82 13.63 -6.52 -0.12
CA ASN A 82 13.11 -6.95 -1.40
C ASN A 82 13.62 -6.09 -2.56
N LEU A 83 13.76 -4.78 -2.35
CA LEU A 83 14.32 -3.89 -3.37
C LEU A 83 15.80 -4.19 -3.62
N GLN A 84 16.59 -4.34 -2.57
CA GLN A 84 17.99 -4.74 -2.66
C GLN A 84 18.16 -6.13 -3.32
N MET A 85 17.29 -7.08 -3.01
CA MET A 85 17.28 -8.40 -3.66
C MET A 85 16.99 -8.28 -5.15
N LEU A 86 16.02 -7.46 -5.57
CA LEU A 86 15.72 -7.22 -6.99
C LEU A 86 16.93 -6.62 -7.73
N GLU A 87 17.55 -5.59 -7.16
CA GLU A 87 18.76 -4.96 -7.73
C GLU A 87 19.92 -5.93 -7.83
N SER A 88 20.20 -6.69 -6.77
CA SER A 88 21.28 -7.68 -6.77
C SER A 88 21.10 -8.78 -7.83
N LYS A 89 19.85 -9.07 -8.20
CA LYS A 89 19.49 -10.02 -9.25
C LYS A 89 19.36 -9.38 -10.64
N GLY A 90 19.67 -8.08 -10.79
CA GLY A 90 19.66 -7.36 -12.07
C GLY A 90 18.28 -6.92 -12.56
N TYR A 91 17.28 -6.91 -11.69
CA TYR A 91 15.96 -6.38 -12.01
C TYR A 91 15.87 -4.88 -11.74
N LYS A 92 15.14 -4.19 -12.61
CA LYS A 92 14.61 -2.85 -12.32
C LYS A 92 13.27 -2.99 -11.62
N TYR A 93 12.86 -2.00 -10.86
CA TYR A 93 11.56 -2.05 -10.20
C TYR A 93 10.80 -0.72 -10.28
N VAL A 94 9.49 -0.82 -10.18
CA VAL A 94 8.58 0.31 -9.98
C VAL A 94 7.65 -0.06 -8.83
N CYS A 95 7.64 0.77 -7.79
CA CYS A 95 6.77 0.57 -6.63
C CYS A 95 6.28 1.90 -6.07
N VAL A 96 5.26 1.84 -5.22
CA VAL A 96 4.87 2.99 -4.40
C VAL A 96 5.76 3.04 -3.17
N SER A 97 6.39 4.18 -2.90
CA SER A 97 7.22 4.36 -1.70
C SER A 97 6.40 4.11 -0.43
N ARG A 98 6.92 3.30 0.48
CA ARG A 98 6.28 3.02 1.78
C ARG A 98 6.39 4.18 2.75
N SER A 99 7.47 4.92 2.68
CA SER A 99 7.73 6.09 3.51
C SER A 99 7.47 7.38 2.74
N LYS A 100 7.11 8.43 3.46
CA LYS A 100 7.10 9.77 2.88
C LYS A 100 8.55 10.21 2.74
N VAL A 101 9.02 10.27 1.50
CA VAL A 101 10.35 10.82 1.21
C VAL A 101 10.32 12.32 1.49
N LYS A 102 11.26 12.79 2.30
CA LYS A 102 11.44 14.20 2.64
C LYS A 102 12.47 14.80 1.69
N ASP A 103 12.51 16.12 1.65
CA ASP A 103 13.54 16.89 0.91
C ASP A 103 13.62 16.59 -0.59
N LEU A 104 12.45 16.35 -1.20
CA LEU A 104 12.33 16.12 -2.62
C LEU A 104 12.58 17.41 -3.41
N LYS A 105 13.56 17.39 -4.31
CA LYS A 105 13.82 18.45 -5.28
C LYS A 105 13.34 18.00 -6.66
N VAL A 106 12.63 18.88 -7.36
CA VAL A 106 12.22 18.62 -8.73
C VAL A 106 13.44 18.65 -9.63
N ASP A 107 13.63 17.58 -10.39
CA ASP A 107 14.66 17.52 -11.42
C ASP A 107 14.21 18.34 -12.64
N THR A 108 14.77 19.53 -12.78
CA THR A 108 14.43 20.47 -13.86
C THR A 108 14.97 20.05 -15.23
N THR A 109 15.83 19.06 -15.29
CA THR A 109 16.36 18.51 -16.57
C THR A 109 15.33 17.64 -17.29
N PHE A 110 14.35 17.12 -16.57
CA PHE A 110 13.25 16.33 -17.12
C PHE A 110 11.97 17.14 -17.25
N LYS A 111 11.35 17.08 -18.43
CA LYS A 111 10.04 17.67 -18.64
C LYS A 111 8.98 16.87 -17.88
N SER A 112 8.09 17.58 -17.18
CA SER A 112 6.93 16.95 -16.58
C SER A 112 6.04 16.29 -17.65
N VAL A 113 5.56 15.08 -17.36
CA VAL A 113 4.67 14.37 -18.27
C VAL A 113 3.23 14.51 -17.79
N ARG A 114 2.34 14.91 -18.67
CA ARG A 114 0.90 14.98 -18.43
C ARG A 114 0.24 13.78 -19.07
N LEU A 115 -0.53 13.04 -18.28
CA LEU A 115 -1.27 11.88 -18.73
C LEU A 115 -2.73 12.05 -18.42
N MET A 116 -3.59 11.56 -19.32
CA MET A 116 -5.02 11.45 -19.07
C MET A 116 -5.33 10.00 -18.66
N THR A 117 -6.08 9.84 -17.58
CA THR A 117 -6.59 8.53 -17.19
C THR A 117 -7.78 8.12 -18.04
N LYS A 118 -8.16 6.84 -17.99
CA LYS A 118 -9.40 6.35 -18.63
C LYS A 118 -10.66 7.07 -18.13
N THR A 119 -10.61 7.71 -16.97
CA THR A 119 -11.70 8.52 -16.38
C THR A 119 -11.51 10.02 -16.60
N GLU A 120 -10.76 10.40 -17.64
CA GLU A 120 -10.50 11.79 -18.03
C GLU A 120 -9.88 12.69 -16.94
N GLN A 121 -9.23 12.06 -15.97
CA GLN A 121 -8.48 12.80 -14.94
C GLN A 121 -7.05 13.06 -15.39
N GLN A 122 -6.64 14.31 -15.32
CA GLN A 122 -5.26 14.70 -15.61
C GLN A 122 -4.34 14.28 -14.47
N LEU A 123 -3.26 13.59 -14.84
CA LEU A 123 -2.12 13.30 -13.97
C LEU A 123 -0.91 14.07 -14.43
N THR A 124 -0.13 14.59 -13.49
CA THR A 124 1.19 15.13 -13.80
C THR A 124 2.24 14.29 -13.08
N LEU A 125 3.25 13.85 -13.83
CA LEU A 125 4.41 13.13 -13.34
C LEU A 125 5.62 14.05 -13.39
N GLU A 126 6.30 14.22 -12.28
CA GLU A 126 7.52 15.00 -12.15
C GLU A 126 8.62 14.09 -11.60
N ARG A 127 9.78 14.07 -12.25
CA ARG A 127 10.94 13.41 -11.67
C ARG A 127 11.45 14.25 -10.51
N VAL A 128 11.71 13.58 -9.40
CA VAL A 128 12.23 14.22 -8.19
C VAL A 128 13.39 13.41 -7.64
N GLU A 129 14.33 14.08 -7.04
CA GLU A 129 15.50 13.49 -6.39
C GLU A 129 15.43 13.74 -4.89
N SER A 130 15.96 12.83 -4.13
CA SER A 130 16.12 12.94 -2.68
C SER A 130 17.60 12.99 -2.33
N SER A 131 17.97 13.83 -1.39
CA SER A 131 19.35 13.88 -0.88
C SER A 131 19.71 12.64 -0.02
N THR A 132 18.71 11.88 0.41
CA THR A 132 18.87 10.74 1.34
C THR A 132 18.76 9.38 0.66
N HIS A 133 18.35 9.33 -0.62
CA HIS A 133 18.12 8.09 -1.36
C HIS A 133 18.78 8.18 -2.73
N THR A 134 19.35 7.08 -3.17
CA THR A 134 19.97 6.94 -4.50
C THR A 134 18.97 6.64 -5.61
N ASP A 135 17.75 6.25 -5.24
CA ASP A 135 16.68 5.92 -6.17
C ASP A 135 16.10 7.13 -6.89
N TYR A 136 15.52 6.87 -8.05
CA TYR A 136 14.74 7.85 -8.77
C TYR A 136 13.28 7.82 -8.33
N PHE A 137 12.72 8.98 -8.01
CA PHE A 137 11.34 9.10 -7.60
C PHE A 137 10.50 9.84 -8.64
N LEU A 138 9.26 9.39 -8.81
CA LEU A 138 8.24 10.09 -9.59
C LEU A 138 7.18 10.66 -8.64
N LYS A 139 7.09 11.96 -8.58
CA LYS A 139 6.00 12.65 -7.89
C LYS A 139 4.78 12.67 -8.78
N VAL A 140 3.74 11.98 -8.34
CA VAL A 140 2.47 11.92 -9.04
C VAL A 140 1.51 12.95 -8.47
N ASN A 141 1.16 13.95 -9.25
CA ASN A 141 0.17 14.94 -8.88
C ASN A 141 -1.19 14.56 -9.49
N ARG A 142 -2.16 14.33 -8.61
CA ARG A 142 -3.52 13.89 -8.96
C ARG A 142 -4.54 14.81 -8.28
N PRO A 143 -5.09 15.82 -8.98
CA PRO A 143 -6.02 16.79 -8.38
C PRO A 143 -7.24 16.14 -7.71
N GLY A 144 -7.85 15.15 -8.35
CA GLY A 144 -9.01 14.43 -7.79
C GLY A 144 -8.71 13.70 -6.47
N LYS A 145 -7.47 13.20 -6.29
CA LYS A 145 -7.05 12.59 -5.02
C LYS A 145 -6.99 13.64 -3.91
N ARG A 146 -6.41 14.81 -4.18
CA ARG A 146 -6.35 15.91 -3.21
C ARG A 146 -7.74 16.38 -2.79
N ALA A 147 -8.65 16.56 -3.74
CA ALA A 147 -10.03 16.93 -3.44
C ALA A 147 -10.72 15.90 -2.53
N LYS A 148 -10.54 14.61 -2.81
CA LYS A 148 -11.07 13.53 -1.97
C LYS A 148 -10.47 13.52 -0.57
N GLU A 149 -9.15 13.69 -0.45
CA GLU A 149 -8.46 13.75 0.85
C GLU A 149 -8.94 14.96 1.67
N GLN A 150 -9.10 16.13 1.05
CA GLN A 150 -9.65 17.31 1.72
C GLN A 150 -11.09 17.09 2.17
N TRP A 151 -11.93 16.50 1.33
CA TRP A 151 -13.30 16.15 1.69
C TRP A 151 -13.35 15.19 2.88
N MET A 152 -12.51 14.14 2.86
CA MET A 152 -12.42 13.18 3.97
C MET A 152 -11.97 13.84 5.27
N LYS A 153 -10.99 14.76 5.18
CA LYS A 153 -10.52 15.55 6.33
C LYS A 153 -11.66 16.39 6.91
N ASN A 154 -12.36 17.14 6.08
CA ASN A 154 -13.49 17.99 6.51
C ASN A 154 -14.61 17.16 7.16
N GLN A 155 -14.92 15.98 6.60
CA GLN A 155 -15.91 15.07 7.17
C GLN A 155 -15.49 14.54 8.55
N PHE A 156 -14.20 14.24 8.71
CA PHE A 156 -13.67 13.79 10.00
C PHE A 156 -13.73 14.92 11.05
N GLU A 157 -13.29 16.12 10.68
CA GLU A 157 -13.37 17.30 11.57
C GLU A 157 -14.80 17.58 12.02
N GLN A 158 -15.75 17.59 11.09
CA GLN A 158 -17.17 17.78 11.43
C GLN A 158 -17.71 16.73 12.40
N ARG A 159 -17.40 15.44 12.16
CA ARG A 159 -17.83 14.36 13.06
C ARG A 159 -17.22 14.50 14.45
N PHE A 160 -15.95 14.86 14.51
CA PHE A 160 -15.24 15.07 15.77
C PHE A 160 -15.84 16.23 16.56
N GLU A 161 -16.11 17.38 15.93
CA GLU A 161 -16.74 18.54 16.56
C GLU A 161 -18.16 18.22 17.06
N GLN A 162 -18.98 17.58 16.22
CA GLN A 162 -20.30 17.12 16.63
C GLN A 162 -20.24 16.16 17.83
N GLY A 163 -19.27 15.25 17.84
CA GLY A 163 -19.04 14.35 18.96
C GLY A 163 -18.67 15.08 20.24
N LEU A 164 -17.85 16.12 20.15
CA LEU A 164 -17.47 16.98 21.28
C LEU A 164 -18.67 17.76 21.81
N GLU A 165 -19.51 18.32 20.95
CA GLU A 165 -20.72 19.05 21.36
C GLU A 165 -21.72 18.12 22.06
N LEU A 166 -21.93 16.93 21.52
CA LEU A 166 -22.74 15.90 22.16
C LEU A 166 -22.18 15.50 23.53
N LEU A 167 -20.86 15.37 23.65
CA LEU A 167 -20.24 15.09 24.96
C LEU A 167 -20.45 16.24 25.94
N LYS A 168 -20.23 17.49 25.52
CA LYS A 168 -20.52 18.68 26.34
C LYS A 168 -21.96 18.68 26.84
N SER A 169 -22.94 18.49 25.95
CA SER A 169 -24.36 18.46 26.30
C SER A 169 -24.71 17.33 27.27
N ARG A 170 -24.02 16.19 27.19
CA ARG A 170 -24.20 15.09 28.17
C ARG A 170 -23.61 15.42 29.53
N LEU A 171 -22.50 16.15 29.60
CA LEU A 171 -21.82 16.53 30.84
C LEU A 171 -22.66 17.50 31.70
N THR A 172 -23.56 18.26 31.09
CA THR A 172 -24.47 19.19 31.81
C THR A 172 -25.64 18.47 32.45
N LYS A 173 -25.92 17.21 32.14
CA LYS A 173 -27.07 16.46 32.69
C LYS A 173 -26.80 15.96 34.12
N LYS A 174 -27.86 15.85 34.92
CA LYS A 174 -27.84 15.52 36.37
C LYS A 174 -27.13 14.17 36.69
N HIS A 175 -27.14 13.20 35.78
CA HIS A 175 -26.51 11.87 35.93
C HIS A 175 -25.37 11.66 34.96
N SER A 176 -24.59 12.70 34.67
CA SER A 176 -23.49 12.66 33.73
C SER A 176 -22.22 11.98 34.27
N ILE A 177 -21.34 11.59 33.38
CA ILE A 177 -20.02 11.07 33.70
C ILE A 177 -19.20 12.21 34.33
N LYS A 178 -18.85 12.07 35.65
CA LYS A 178 -18.08 13.09 36.36
C LYS A 178 -16.58 12.77 36.49
N LYS A 179 -16.15 11.53 36.20
CA LYS A 179 -14.77 11.13 36.33
C LYS A 179 -13.97 11.56 35.07
N THR A 180 -12.92 12.34 35.28
CA THR A 180 -12.05 12.88 34.24
C THR A 180 -11.49 11.77 33.30
N GLU A 181 -11.09 10.63 33.86
CA GLU A 181 -10.60 9.49 33.08
C GLU A 181 -11.63 8.97 32.07
N LYS A 182 -12.93 8.88 32.48
CA LYS A 182 -13.98 8.43 31.55
C LYS A 182 -14.30 9.46 30.48
N ILE A 183 -14.16 10.75 30.80
CA ILE A 183 -14.30 11.84 29.82
C ILE A 183 -13.18 11.75 28.79
N ASN A 184 -11.93 11.61 29.24
CA ASN A 184 -10.76 11.47 28.36
C ASN A 184 -10.87 10.22 27.46
N GLN A 185 -11.33 9.08 27.99
CA GLN A 185 -11.61 7.89 27.20
C GLN A 185 -12.72 8.13 26.14
N SER A 186 -13.73 8.93 26.45
CA SER A 186 -14.79 9.26 25.51
C SER A 186 -14.28 10.18 24.39
N ILE A 187 -13.41 11.13 24.71
CA ILE A 187 -12.74 11.99 23.71
C ILE A 187 -11.83 11.16 22.80
N GLY A 188 -11.06 10.23 23.38
CA GLY A 188 -10.15 9.37 22.60
C GLY A 188 -10.86 8.36 21.69
N ARG A 189 -12.19 8.23 21.76
CA ARG A 189 -13.02 7.37 20.89
C ARG A 189 -13.75 8.14 19.79
N LEU A 190 -13.70 9.46 19.80
CA LEU A 190 -14.25 10.31 18.74
C LEU A 190 -13.33 10.31 17.52
#